data_52f1d563da6bf3a6c0b23926194a1e7e
#
_entry.id   52f1d563da6bf3a6c0b23926194a1e7e
#
_cell.length_a   1.000
_cell.length_b   1.000
_cell.length_c   1.000
_cell.angle_alpha   90.00
_cell.angle_beta   90.00
_cell.angle_gamma   90.00
#
_symmetry.space_group_name_H-M   'P 1'
#
loop_
_entity.id
_entity.type
_entity.pdbx_description
1 polymer ?
#
loop_
_entity_poly.entity_id
_entity_poly.type
_entity_poly.pdbx_seq_one_letter_code
_entity_poly.pdbx_strand_id
1 'polypeptide(L)'
;GANMLSSIVGDFSGMPELMKRLALVQFFSWSALFIMWINTTPVVAQNFFGSGDPASAAYQQGGNWVGVLFSVYNGVAAVAALTLLPLLSRRFGKGKTHVACLLAGAAGYASFFVFTTPEQLIISEIGVGIAWASILAMPYAILASSLPQAKLGIYMGLFNVFVVVPQLLVATVMGSIMKAWFPDQPIWTMAFAAVTLVLAAGAMLRVQVPGES
;
A
#
# COMPACT_ATOMS: atom_id res chain seq x y z
N GLY A 1 11.23 12.84 -30.91
CA GLY A 1 11.30 11.71 -29.95
C GLY A 1 12.47 11.84 -28.97
N ALA A 2 13.67 12.22 -29.45
CA ALA A 2 14.86 12.35 -28.60
C ALA A 2 14.74 13.49 -27.58
N ASN A 3 14.14 14.60 -27.94
CA ASN A 3 13.98 15.76 -27.05
C ASN A 3 12.96 15.48 -25.90
N MET A 4 11.98 14.64 -26.14
CA MET A 4 10.99 14.29 -25.14
C MET A 4 11.58 13.35 -24.07
N LEU A 5 12.33 12.33 -24.52
CA LEU A 5 13.01 11.41 -23.60
C LEU A 5 14.07 12.12 -22.77
N SER A 6 14.87 12.99 -23.36
CA SER A 6 15.88 13.77 -22.63
C SER A 6 15.24 14.73 -21.62
N SER A 7 14.09 15.32 -21.96
CA SER A 7 13.33 16.16 -21.05
C SER A 7 12.79 15.36 -19.86
N ILE A 8 12.21 14.19 -20.10
CA ILE A 8 11.70 13.30 -19.04
C ILE A 8 12.84 12.86 -18.10
N VAL A 9 13.98 12.44 -18.66
CA VAL A 9 15.16 12.06 -17.86
C VAL A 9 15.68 13.25 -17.07
N GLY A 10 15.70 14.44 -17.67
CA GLY A 10 16.09 15.67 -16.99
C GLY A 10 15.15 16.01 -15.82
N ASP A 11 13.86 15.84 -16.02
CA ASP A 11 12.85 16.07 -14.97
C ASP A 11 13.00 15.05 -13.82
N PHE A 12 13.29 13.78 -14.12
CA PHE A 12 13.59 12.77 -13.10
C PHE A 12 14.83 13.11 -12.29
N SER A 13 15.91 13.49 -12.94
CA SER A 13 17.17 13.85 -12.26
C SER A 13 17.06 15.15 -11.48
N GLY A 14 16.18 16.05 -11.91
CA GLY A 14 15.91 17.34 -11.26
C GLY A 14 14.84 17.31 -10.17
N MET A 15 14.30 16.13 -9.82
CA MET A 15 13.30 16.02 -8.76
C MET A 15 13.81 16.54 -7.42
N PRO A 16 13.00 17.32 -6.67
CA PRO A 16 13.36 17.74 -5.32
C PRO A 16 13.65 16.55 -4.40
N GLU A 17 14.56 16.73 -3.45
CA GLU A 17 14.94 15.67 -2.51
C GLU A 17 13.75 15.10 -1.73
N LEU A 18 12.82 15.96 -1.30
CA LEU A 18 11.58 15.56 -0.65
C LEU A 18 10.80 14.56 -1.51
N MET A 19 10.65 14.86 -2.80
CA MET A 19 9.95 14.00 -3.74
C MET A 19 10.64 12.65 -3.94
N LYS A 20 11.97 12.62 -4.02
CA LYS A 20 12.75 11.37 -4.12
C LYS A 20 12.53 10.47 -2.91
N ARG A 21 12.53 11.05 -1.71
CA ARG A 21 12.29 10.31 -0.46
C ARG A 21 10.86 9.80 -0.36
N LEU A 22 9.89 10.63 -0.72
CA LEU A 22 8.49 10.20 -0.78
C LEU A 22 8.24 9.15 -1.86
N ALA A 23 8.95 9.21 -2.97
CA ALA A 23 8.87 8.21 -4.03
C ALA A 23 9.23 6.81 -3.53
N LEU A 24 10.23 6.70 -2.67
CA LEU A 24 10.60 5.43 -2.05
C LEU A 24 9.49 4.91 -1.11
N VAL A 25 8.86 5.79 -0.36
CA VAL A 25 7.69 5.45 0.46
C VAL A 25 6.54 4.92 -0.41
N GLN A 26 6.25 5.61 -1.52
CA GLN A 26 5.22 5.18 -2.48
C GLN A 26 5.54 3.81 -3.08
N PHE A 27 6.78 3.59 -3.47
CA PHE A 27 7.20 2.31 -4.03
C PHE A 27 6.85 1.14 -3.09
N PHE A 28 7.21 1.24 -1.83
CA PHE A 28 6.94 0.18 -0.86
C PHE A 28 5.47 0.07 -0.49
N SER A 29 4.79 1.17 -0.25
CA SER A 29 3.38 1.14 0.16
C SER A 29 2.47 0.61 -0.94
N TRP A 30 2.67 1.03 -2.18
CA TRP A 30 1.90 0.54 -3.32
C TRP A 30 2.24 -0.91 -3.67
N SER A 31 3.49 -1.35 -3.46
CA SER A 31 3.84 -2.77 -3.57
C SER A 31 2.97 -3.63 -2.66
N ALA A 32 2.78 -3.23 -1.41
CA ALA A 32 1.91 -3.94 -0.47
C ALA A 32 0.47 -4.03 -0.97
N LEU A 33 -0.07 -2.94 -1.51
CA LEU A 33 -1.44 -2.92 -2.01
C LEU A 33 -1.62 -3.83 -3.23
N PHE A 34 -0.70 -3.81 -4.18
CA PHE A 34 -0.78 -4.70 -5.34
C PHE A 34 -0.61 -6.17 -4.96
N ILE A 35 0.25 -6.48 -3.99
CA ILE A 35 0.36 -7.83 -3.42
C ILE A 35 -1.01 -8.26 -2.86
N MET A 36 -1.65 -7.40 -2.09
CA MET A 36 -2.97 -7.66 -1.54
C MET A 36 -4.01 -7.90 -2.64
N TRP A 37 -4.12 -6.99 -3.60
CA TRP A 37 -5.17 -7.09 -4.63
C TRP A 37 -5.04 -8.34 -5.48
N ILE A 38 -3.84 -8.81 -5.75
CA ILE A 38 -3.60 -10.00 -6.56
C ILE A 38 -3.77 -11.28 -5.75
N ASN A 39 -3.38 -11.29 -4.47
CA ASN A 39 -3.17 -12.53 -3.71
C ASN A 39 -4.19 -12.78 -2.59
N THR A 40 -5.04 -11.81 -2.22
CA THR A 40 -5.96 -12.01 -1.09
C THR A 40 -6.95 -13.14 -1.34
N THR A 41 -7.49 -13.27 -2.54
CA THR A 41 -8.46 -14.34 -2.85
C THR A 41 -7.87 -15.74 -2.64
N PRO A 42 -6.71 -16.11 -3.24
CA PRO A 42 -6.14 -17.43 -2.96
C PRO A 42 -5.74 -17.63 -1.50
N VAL A 43 -5.28 -16.59 -0.81
CA VAL A 43 -4.96 -16.66 0.63
C VAL A 43 -6.21 -17.02 1.44
N VAL A 44 -7.26 -16.27 1.27
CA VAL A 44 -8.52 -16.46 2.02
C VAL A 44 -9.15 -17.80 1.68
N ALA A 45 -9.26 -18.13 0.40
CA ALA A 45 -9.85 -19.39 -0.04
C ALA A 45 -9.10 -20.59 0.54
N GLN A 46 -7.79 -20.63 0.45
CA GLN A 46 -6.99 -21.77 0.90
C GLN A 46 -6.89 -21.84 2.43
N ASN A 47 -6.59 -20.75 3.09
CA ASN A 47 -6.28 -20.77 4.52
C ASN A 47 -7.50 -20.65 5.43
N PHE A 48 -8.61 -20.10 4.94
CA PHE A 48 -9.81 -19.85 5.74
C PHE A 48 -11.06 -20.57 5.25
N PHE A 49 -11.08 -21.05 4.01
CA PHE A 49 -12.19 -21.83 3.44
C PHE A 49 -11.78 -23.24 3.00
N GLY A 50 -10.50 -23.57 3.10
CA GLY A 50 -9.99 -24.92 2.97
C GLY A 50 -9.76 -25.44 1.55
N SER A 51 -9.77 -24.60 0.53
CA SER A 51 -9.50 -25.03 -0.84
C SER A 51 -8.67 -24.04 -1.64
N GLY A 52 -7.63 -24.54 -2.28
CA GLY A 52 -6.83 -23.79 -3.27
C GLY A 52 -7.31 -23.99 -4.72
N ASP A 53 -8.34 -24.80 -4.96
CA ASP A 53 -8.86 -25.08 -6.29
C ASP A 53 -9.90 -24.02 -6.69
N PRO A 54 -9.63 -23.18 -7.72
CA PRO A 54 -10.55 -22.13 -8.15
C PRO A 54 -11.92 -22.65 -8.61
N ALA A 55 -12.04 -23.91 -8.99
CA ALA A 55 -13.30 -24.52 -9.42
C ALA A 55 -14.15 -25.00 -8.25
N SER A 56 -13.61 -25.08 -7.03
CA SER A 56 -14.33 -25.57 -5.87
C SER A 56 -15.34 -24.56 -5.32
N ALA A 57 -16.41 -25.07 -4.71
CA ALA A 57 -17.41 -24.24 -4.02
C ALA A 57 -16.77 -23.46 -2.85
N ALA A 58 -15.85 -24.09 -2.12
CA ALA A 58 -15.13 -23.46 -1.01
C ALA A 58 -14.31 -22.26 -1.47
N TYR A 59 -13.60 -22.37 -2.62
CA TYR A 59 -12.87 -21.25 -3.19
C TYR A 59 -13.79 -20.10 -3.58
N GLN A 60 -14.93 -20.40 -4.18
CA GLN A 60 -15.94 -19.39 -4.55
C GLN A 60 -16.49 -18.66 -3.31
N GLN A 61 -16.75 -19.38 -2.22
CA GLN A 61 -17.13 -18.77 -0.95
C GLN A 61 -16.04 -17.87 -0.41
N GLY A 62 -14.78 -18.28 -0.49
CA GLY A 62 -13.61 -17.47 -0.13
C GLY A 62 -13.54 -16.18 -0.94
N GLY A 63 -13.75 -16.27 -2.26
CA GLY A 63 -13.79 -15.10 -3.14
C GLY A 63 -14.92 -14.12 -2.78
N ASN A 64 -16.11 -14.64 -2.43
CA ASN A 64 -17.22 -13.81 -1.97
C ASN A 64 -16.88 -13.09 -0.65
N TRP A 65 -16.21 -13.78 0.26
CA TRP A 65 -15.75 -13.18 1.52
C TRP A 65 -14.71 -12.09 1.30
N VAL A 66 -13.81 -12.26 0.34
CA VAL A 66 -12.84 -11.22 -0.06
C VAL A 66 -13.55 -9.95 -0.51
N GLY A 67 -14.68 -10.08 -1.23
CA GLY A 67 -15.51 -8.93 -1.57
C GLY A 67 -16.00 -8.17 -0.33
N VAL A 68 -16.43 -8.89 0.72
CA VAL A 68 -16.79 -8.30 2.01
C VAL A 68 -15.58 -7.60 2.66
N LEU A 69 -14.43 -8.27 2.69
CA LEU A 69 -13.19 -7.71 3.27
C LEU A 69 -12.76 -6.43 2.57
N PHE A 70 -12.83 -6.40 1.25
CA PHE A 70 -12.48 -5.20 0.47
C PHE A 70 -13.48 -4.06 0.70
N SER A 71 -14.75 -4.37 0.89
CA SER A 71 -15.75 -3.38 1.30
C SER A 71 -15.43 -2.81 2.68
N VAL A 72 -14.97 -3.63 3.62
CA VAL A 72 -14.59 -3.21 4.97
C VAL A 72 -13.41 -2.23 4.91
N TYR A 73 -12.30 -2.58 4.23
CA TYR A 73 -11.17 -1.68 4.21
C TYR A 73 -11.48 -0.35 3.49
N ASN A 74 -12.29 -0.38 2.44
CA ASN A 74 -12.72 0.84 1.76
C ASN A 74 -13.62 1.72 2.65
N GLY A 75 -14.56 1.10 3.37
CA GLY A 75 -15.42 1.81 4.33
C GLY A 75 -14.63 2.42 5.48
N VAL A 76 -13.69 1.66 6.05
CA VAL A 76 -12.78 2.15 7.09
C VAL A 76 -11.94 3.30 6.57
N ALA A 77 -11.42 3.20 5.35
CA ALA A 77 -10.64 4.27 4.73
C ALA A 77 -11.45 5.57 4.59
N ALA A 78 -12.68 5.47 4.16
CA ALA A 78 -13.56 6.64 4.05
C ALA A 78 -13.78 7.32 5.40
N VAL A 79 -14.10 6.54 6.44
CA VAL A 79 -14.29 7.06 7.81
C VAL A 79 -12.99 7.65 8.35
N ALA A 80 -11.86 6.95 8.19
CA ALA A 80 -10.56 7.41 8.65
C ALA A 80 -10.12 8.70 7.96
N ALA A 81 -10.38 8.85 6.66
CA ALA A 81 -10.05 10.05 5.92
C ALA A 81 -10.79 11.28 6.45
N LEU A 82 -12.02 11.11 6.91
CA LEU A 82 -12.85 12.20 7.42
C LEU A 82 -12.64 12.50 8.92
N THR A 83 -12.14 11.55 9.69
CA THR A 83 -12.05 11.64 11.16
C THR A 83 -10.63 11.49 11.67
N LEU A 84 -10.05 10.31 11.52
CA LEU A 84 -8.77 9.94 12.11
C LEU A 84 -7.60 10.72 11.50
N LEU A 85 -7.53 10.82 10.18
CA LEU A 85 -6.42 11.50 9.51
C LEU A 85 -6.35 12.98 9.84
N PRO A 86 -7.44 13.76 9.78
CA PRO A 86 -7.40 15.17 10.21
C PRO A 86 -7.00 15.33 11.67
N LEU A 87 -7.49 14.46 12.56
CA LEU A 87 -7.18 14.51 13.98
C LEU A 87 -5.69 14.24 14.23
N LEU A 88 -5.16 13.14 13.71
CA LEU A 88 -3.76 12.76 13.89
C LEU A 88 -2.81 13.77 13.21
N SER A 89 -3.16 14.22 12.02
CA SER A 89 -2.36 15.16 11.25
C SER A 89 -2.22 16.52 11.97
N ARG A 90 -3.29 17.00 12.57
CA ARG A 90 -3.25 18.23 13.39
C ARG A 90 -2.43 18.09 14.67
N ARG A 91 -2.48 16.89 15.29
CA ARG A 91 -1.83 16.67 16.58
C ARG A 91 -0.35 16.27 16.42
N PHE A 92 -0.01 15.44 15.47
CA PHE A 92 1.30 14.83 15.32
C PHE A 92 2.03 15.22 14.03
N GLY A 93 1.36 15.90 13.11
CA GLY A 93 1.87 16.20 11.77
C GLY A 93 1.61 15.09 10.76
N LYS A 94 1.73 15.44 9.47
CA LYS A 94 1.46 14.52 8.37
C LYS A 94 2.43 13.34 8.31
N GLY A 95 3.72 13.60 8.58
CA GLY A 95 4.76 12.58 8.53
C GLY A 95 4.54 11.46 9.54
N LYS A 96 4.37 11.79 10.79
CA LYS A 96 4.15 10.82 11.88
C LYS A 96 2.81 10.10 11.71
N THR A 97 1.78 10.81 11.24
CA THR A 97 0.48 10.22 10.93
C THR A 97 0.61 9.14 9.87
N HIS A 98 1.35 9.42 8.79
CA HIS A 98 1.55 8.44 7.72
C HIS A 98 2.31 7.20 8.21
N VAL A 99 3.37 7.40 9.01
CA VAL A 99 4.10 6.29 9.64
C VAL A 99 3.18 5.40 10.46
N ALA A 100 2.37 6.00 11.34
CA ALA A 100 1.45 5.25 12.20
C ALA A 100 0.40 4.47 11.37
N CYS A 101 -0.14 5.08 10.33
CA CYS A 101 -1.12 4.44 9.48
C CYS A 101 -0.53 3.29 8.65
N LEU A 102 0.70 3.45 8.15
CA LEU A 102 1.41 2.37 7.44
C LEU A 102 1.67 1.19 8.37
N LEU A 103 2.06 1.43 9.61
CA LEU A 103 2.26 0.38 10.60
C LEU A 103 0.95 -0.32 10.98
N ALA A 104 -0.16 0.41 11.05
CA ALA A 104 -1.48 -0.19 11.24
C ALA A 104 -1.83 -1.17 10.10
N GLY A 105 -1.53 -0.81 8.86
CA GLY A 105 -1.69 -1.69 7.71
C GLY A 105 -0.78 -2.91 7.77
N ALA A 106 0.47 -2.74 8.17
CA ALA A 106 1.41 -3.85 8.35
C ALA A 106 0.90 -4.84 9.40
N ALA A 107 0.38 -4.34 10.52
CA ALA A 107 -0.25 -5.18 11.55
C ALA A 107 -1.47 -5.92 11.00
N GLY A 108 -2.26 -5.27 10.15
CA GLY A 108 -3.40 -5.88 9.47
C GLY A 108 -2.99 -7.07 8.62
N TYR A 109 -1.99 -6.94 7.77
CA TYR A 109 -1.50 -8.06 6.95
C TYR A 109 -0.84 -9.15 7.81
N ALA A 110 -0.05 -8.80 8.81
CA ALA A 110 0.57 -9.77 9.71
C ALA A 110 -0.46 -10.58 10.50
N SER A 111 -1.61 -10.00 10.84
CA SER A 111 -2.66 -10.66 11.58
C SER A 111 -3.32 -11.82 10.84
N PHE A 112 -3.15 -11.95 9.53
CA PHE A 112 -3.57 -13.12 8.75
C PHE A 112 -2.92 -14.42 9.26
N PHE A 113 -1.74 -14.32 9.87
CA PHE A 113 -1.03 -15.49 10.44
C PHE A 113 -1.55 -15.88 11.83
N VAL A 114 -2.27 -15.00 12.49
CA VAL A 114 -2.78 -15.20 13.85
C VAL A 114 -4.23 -15.63 13.86
N PHE A 115 -5.03 -15.08 12.96
CA PHE A 115 -6.46 -15.35 12.88
C PHE A 115 -6.73 -16.72 12.24
N THR A 116 -7.80 -17.37 12.70
CA THR A 116 -8.16 -18.72 12.28
C THR A 116 -9.53 -18.78 11.62
N THR A 117 -10.37 -17.78 11.78
CA THR A 117 -11.72 -17.72 11.19
C THR A 117 -11.82 -16.58 10.17
N PRO A 118 -12.64 -16.75 9.11
CA PRO A 118 -12.84 -15.70 8.12
C PRO A 118 -13.31 -14.37 8.72
N GLU A 119 -14.19 -14.43 9.72
CA GLU A 119 -14.78 -13.25 10.36
C GLU A 119 -13.73 -12.40 11.09
N GLN A 120 -12.71 -13.03 11.65
CA GLN A 120 -11.61 -12.33 12.31
C GLN A 120 -10.82 -11.46 11.35
N LEU A 121 -10.80 -11.77 10.06
CA LEU A 121 -10.10 -10.98 9.04
C LEU A 121 -10.73 -9.60 8.85
N ILE A 122 -11.93 -9.36 9.32
CA ILE A 122 -12.53 -8.02 9.37
C ILE A 122 -11.65 -7.10 10.22
N ILE A 123 -11.10 -7.60 11.31
CA ILE A 123 -10.16 -6.84 12.16
C ILE A 123 -8.89 -6.48 11.39
N SER A 124 -8.36 -7.42 10.61
CA SER A 124 -7.21 -7.17 9.73
C SER A 124 -7.48 -6.00 8.78
N GLU A 125 -8.66 -5.97 8.19
CA GLU A 125 -9.06 -4.96 7.21
C GLU A 125 -9.27 -3.56 7.82
N ILE A 126 -9.47 -3.45 9.13
CA ILE A 126 -9.49 -2.15 9.81
C ILE A 126 -8.10 -1.49 9.70
N GLY A 127 -7.04 -2.22 10.01
CA GLY A 127 -5.67 -1.75 9.86
C GLY A 127 -5.33 -1.40 8.40
N VAL A 128 -5.69 -2.26 7.48
CA VAL A 128 -5.49 -2.05 6.03
C VAL A 128 -6.22 -0.80 5.54
N GLY A 129 -7.46 -0.59 5.98
CA GLY A 129 -8.25 0.59 5.63
C GLY A 129 -7.63 1.89 6.14
N ILE A 130 -7.08 1.90 7.34
CA ILE A 130 -6.36 3.05 7.90
C ILE A 130 -5.13 3.37 7.05
N ALA A 131 -4.34 2.37 6.68
CA ALA A 131 -3.20 2.53 5.79
C ALA A 131 -3.63 3.05 4.41
N TRP A 132 -4.67 2.50 3.85
CA TRP A 132 -5.21 2.89 2.54
C TRP A 132 -5.62 4.37 2.52
N ALA A 133 -6.34 4.83 3.53
CA ALA A 133 -6.70 6.24 3.66
C ALA A 133 -5.47 7.16 3.65
N SER A 134 -4.44 6.80 4.41
CA SER A 134 -3.21 7.59 4.50
C SER A 134 -2.39 7.55 3.21
N ILE A 135 -2.29 6.40 2.55
CA ILE A 135 -1.58 6.25 1.27
C ILE A 135 -2.20 7.13 0.18
N LEU A 136 -3.52 7.25 0.17
CA LEU A 136 -4.23 8.12 -0.79
C LEU A 136 -4.10 9.60 -0.47
N ALA A 137 -3.89 9.98 0.79
CA ALA A 137 -3.95 11.36 1.23
C ALA A 137 -2.60 11.99 1.57
N MET A 138 -1.81 11.35 2.46
CA MET A 138 -0.66 12.01 3.09
C MET A 138 0.49 12.32 2.14
N PRO A 139 0.98 11.39 1.29
CA PRO A 139 2.08 11.71 0.39
C PRO A 139 1.74 12.84 -0.59
N TYR A 140 0.52 12.83 -1.11
CA TYR A 140 0.06 13.85 -2.06
C TYR A 140 -0.14 15.21 -1.38
N ALA A 141 -0.65 15.23 -0.16
CA ALA A 141 -0.78 16.46 0.61
C ALA A 141 0.58 17.08 0.94
N ILE A 142 1.56 16.27 1.32
CA ILE A 142 2.92 16.71 1.58
C ILE A 142 3.55 17.29 0.31
N LEU A 143 3.42 16.60 -0.81
CA LEU A 143 3.94 17.04 -2.10
C LEU A 143 3.27 18.34 -2.58
N ALA A 144 1.96 18.40 -2.54
CA ALA A 144 1.20 19.57 -3.00
C ALA A 144 1.56 20.85 -2.24
N SER A 145 1.83 20.76 -0.93
CA SER A 145 2.22 21.89 -0.11
C SER A 145 3.69 22.32 -0.30
N SER A 146 4.50 21.49 -0.93
CA SER A 146 5.97 21.66 -1.00
C SER A 146 6.48 22.00 -2.39
N LEU A 147 5.68 21.80 -3.44
CA LEU A 147 6.10 21.98 -4.83
C LEU A 147 5.62 23.32 -5.40
N PRO A 148 6.39 23.92 -6.34
CA PRO A 148 5.93 25.10 -7.08
C PRO A 148 4.67 24.79 -7.88
N GLN A 149 3.67 25.66 -7.82
CA GLN A 149 2.39 25.50 -8.52
C GLN A 149 2.56 25.28 -10.04
N ALA A 150 3.53 25.98 -10.64
CA ALA A 150 3.80 25.91 -12.08
C ALA A 150 4.26 24.52 -12.54
N LYS A 151 4.89 23.72 -11.66
CA LYS A 151 5.44 22.39 -11.97
C LYS A 151 4.68 21.25 -11.30
N LEU A 152 3.62 21.55 -10.59
CA LEU A 152 2.88 20.57 -9.78
C LEU A 152 2.39 19.39 -10.63
N GLY A 153 1.80 19.66 -11.80
CA GLY A 153 1.30 18.61 -12.68
C GLY A 153 2.38 17.65 -13.19
N ILE A 154 3.54 18.18 -13.57
CA ILE A 154 4.68 17.39 -14.04
C ILE A 154 5.22 16.51 -12.92
N TYR A 155 5.43 17.07 -11.73
CA TYR A 155 5.96 16.31 -10.61
C TYR A 155 4.96 15.29 -10.07
N MET A 156 3.67 15.59 -10.07
CA MET A 156 2.64 14.59 -9.72
C MET A 156 2.61 13.43 -10.71
N GLY A 157 2.79 13.72 -12.00
CA GLY A 157 2.93 12.69 -13.02
C GLY A 157 4.15 11.79 -12.82
N LEU A 158 5.32 12.38 -12.55
CA LEU A 158 6.53 11.65 -12.24
C LEU A 158 6.40 10.80 -10.97
N PHE A 159 5.74 11.36 -9.96
CA PHE A 159 5.47 10.67 -8.70
C PHE A 159 4.62 9.41 -8.91
N ASN A 160 3.64 9.47 -9.81
CA ASN A 160 2.80 8.32 -10.13
C ASN A 160 3.54 7.17 -10.81
N VAL A 161 4.72 7.40 -11.39
CA VAL A 161 5.57 6.31 -11.91
C VAL A 161 5.93 5.34 -10.76
N PHE A 162 6.12 5.85 -9.55
CA PHE A 162 6.41 5.03 -8.37
C PHE A 162 5.18 4.28 -7.82
N VAL A 163 4.02 4.49 -8.41
CA VAL A 163 2.82 3.65 -8.23
C VAL A 163 2.78 2.54 -9.28
N VAL A 164 3.10 2.87 -10.52
CA VAL A 164 3.04 1.93 -11.66
C VAL A 164 4.17 0.90 -11.61
N VAL A 165 5.39 1.31 -11.27
CA VAL A 165 6.55 0.39 -11.20
C VAL A 165 6.32 -0.75 -10.20
N PRO A 166 5.85 -0.52 -8.97
CA PRO A 166 5.49 -1.61 -8.07
C PRO A 166 4.47 -2.58 -8.65
N GLN A 167 3.47 -2.08 -9.36
CA GLN A 167 2.46 -2.93 -10.01
C GLN A 167 3.10 -3.92 -10.98
N LEU A 168 4.00 -3.44 -11.83
CA LEU A 168 4.70 -4.28 -12.80
C LEU A 168 5.60 -5.31 -12.11
N LEU A 169 6.32 -4.92 -11.07
CA LEU A 169 7.19 -5.81 -10.31
C LEU A 169 6.40 -6.90 -9.58
N VAL A 170 5.32 -6.54 -8.90
CA VAL A 170 4.47 -7.51 -8.21
C VAL A 170 3.85 -8.49 -9.21
N ALA A 171 3.33 -7.99 -10.32
CA ALA A 171 2.69 -8.84 -11.34
C ALA A 171 3.66 -9.82 -12.00
N THR A 172 4.96 -9.47 -12.09
CA THR A 172 5.96 -10.30 -12.79
C THR A 172 6.84 -11.13 -11.86
N VAL A 173 7.27 -10.56 -10.73
CA VAL A 173 8.30 -11.14 -9.86
C VAL A 173 7.69 -11.95 -8.72
N MET A 174 6.57 -11.52 -8.15
CA MET A 174 5.97 -12.16 -6.97
C MET A 174 5.60 -13.62 -7.23
N GLY A 175 5.02 -13.92 -8.38
CA GLY A 175 4.66 -15.28 -8.75
C GLY A 175 5.87 -16.23 -8.80
N SER A 176 6.99 -15.75 -9.32
CA SER A 176 8.24 -16.51 -9.38
C SER A 176 8.83 -16.76 -7.99
N ILE A 177 8.82 -15.75 -7.13
CA ILE A 177 9.27 -15.86 -5.73
C ILE A 177 8.41 -16.89 -4.99
N MET A 178 7.10 -16.78 -5.11
CA MET A 178 6.17 -17.68 -4.42
C MET A 178 6.34 -19.12 -4.88
N LYS A 179 6.49 -19.34 -6.18
CA LYS A 179 6.69 -20.68 -6.75
C LYS A 179 8.01 -21.30 -6.29
N ALA A 180 9.08 -20.51 -6.18
CA ALA A 180 10.40 -20.97 -5.83
C ALA A 180 10.58 -21.25 -4.32
N TRP A 181 9.97 -20.43 -3.46
CA TRP A 181 10.27 -20.41 -2.03
C TRP A 181 9.08 -20.84 -1.16
N PHE A 182 7.85 -20.60 -1.62
CA PHE A 182 6.63 -20.88 -0.86
C PHE A 182 5.57 -21.56 -1.74
N PRO A 183 5.90 -22.71 -2.40
CA PRO A 183 4.95 -23.34 -3.30
C PRO A 183 3.67 -23.75 -2.55
N ASP A 184 2.53 -23.46 -3.14
CA ASP A 184 1.19 -23.77 -2.59
C ASP A 184 0.90 -23.17 -1.19
N GLN A 185 1.62 -22.10 -0.83
CA GLN A 185 1.46 -21.40 0.44
C GLN A 185 1.22 -19.89 0.21
N PRO A 186 0.07 -19.49 -0.36
CA PRO A 186 -0.18 -18.11 -0.73
C PRO A 186 -0.21 -17.14 0.46
N ILE A 187 -0.41 -17.63 1.69
CA ILE A 187 -0.43 -16.79 2.88
C ILE A 187 0.85 -15.99 3.07
N TRP A 188 1.99 -16.48 2.59
CA TRP A 188 3.27 -15.77 2.69
C TRP A 188 3.30 -14.47 1.89
N THR A 189 2.39 -14.29 0.93
CA THR A 189 2.23 -12.99 0.26
C THR A 189 1.81 -11.90 1.25
N MET A 190 1.05 -12.25 2.28
CA MET A 190 0.67 -11.31 3.35
C MET A 190 1.87 -10.90 4.20
N ALA A 191 2.85 -11.79 4.40
CA ALA A 191 4.11 -11.45 5.04
C ALA A 191 4.90 -10.44 4.20
N PHE A 192 4.99 -10.63 2.89
CA PHE A 192 5.62 -9.66 1.98
C PHE A 192 4.91 -8.30 2.02
N ALA A 193 3.58 -8.29 2.03
CA ALA A 193 2.80 -7.06 2.15
C ALA A 193 3.08 -6.34 3.47
N ALA A 194 3.11 -7.07 4.58
CA ALA A 194 3.43 -6.50 5.90
C ALA A 194 4.85 -5.91 5.92
N VAL A 195 5.84 -6.64 5.40
CA VAL A 195 7.23 -6.18 5.36
C VAL A 195 7.38 -4.93 4.49
N THR A 196 6.74 -4.88 3.33
CA THR A 196 6.81 -3.70 2.46
C THR A 196 6.19 -2.47 3.10
N LEU A 197 5.11 -2.61 3.88
CA LEU A 197 4.56 -1.49 4.64
C LEU A 197 5.46 -1.06 5.79
N VAL A 198 6.14 -1.97 6.47
CA VAL A 198 7.16 -1.63 7.47
C VAL A 198 8.32 -0.87 6.83
N LEU A 199 8.78 -1.32 5.65
CA LEU A 199 9.82 -0.61 4.89
C LEU A 199 9.35 0.78 4.45
N ALA A 200 8.10 0.92 4.03
CA ALA A 200 7.51 2.21 3.71
C ALA A 200 7.50 3.15 4.94
N ALA A 201 7.10 2.64 6.10
CA ALA A 201 7.11 3.40 7.35
C ALA A 201 8.53 3.84 7.74
N GLY A 202 9.52 2.94 7.60
CA GLY A 202 10.93 3.26 7.83
C GLY A 202 11.44 4.33 6.88
N ALA A 203 11.10 4.22 5.60
CA ALA A 203 11.44 5.23 4.60
C ALA A 203 10.78 6.59 4.91
N MET A 204 9.53 6.56 5.41
CA MET A 204 8.82 7.79 5.79
C MET A 204 9.47 8.51 6.97
N LEU A 205 10.09 7.79 7.91
CA LEU A 205 10.84 8.39 9.01
C LEU A 205 12.00 9.26 8.54
N ARG A 206 12.52 9.03 7.35
CA ARG A 206 13.60 9.81 6.74
C ARG A 206 13.11 11.04 5.97
N VAL A 207 11.81 11.16 5.80
CA VAL A 207 11.20 12.30 5.11
C VAL A 207 11.02 13.46 6.09
N GLN A 208 11.60 14.59 5.75
CA GLN A 208 11.40 15.84 6.50
C GLN A 208 10.25 16.60 5.87
N VAL A 209 9.14 16.70 6.60
CA VAL A 209 7.98 17.44 6.13
C VAL A 209 8.17 18.93 6.45
N PRO A 210 8.09 19.83 5.45
CA PRO A 210 8.25 21.27 5.70
C PRO A 210 7.22 21.77 6.72
N GLY A 211 7.72 22.53 7.73
CA GLY A 211 6.88 23.08 8.79
C GLY A 211 6.56 22.12 9.94
N GLU A 212 7.05 20.90 9.90
CA GLU A 212 6.90 19.90 10.96
C GLU A 212 8.27 19.57 11.54
N SER A 213 8.43 19.68 12.87
CA SER A 213 9.69 19.38 13.59
C SER A 213 9.59 18.03 14.33
#